data_ed36e2afab7c90861bac238cc11815b7
#
_entry.id   ed36e2afab7c90861bac238cc11815b7
#
_cell.length_a   1.000
_cell.length_b   1.000
_cell.length_c   1.000
_cell.angle_alpha   90.00
_cell.angle_beta   90.00
_cell.angle_gamma   90.00
#
_symmetry.space_group_name_H-M   'P 1'
#
loop_
_entity.id
_entity.type
_entity.pdbx_description
1 polymer ?
#
loop_
_entity_poly.entity_id
_entity_poly.type
_entity_poly.pdbx_seq_one_letter_code
_entity_poly.pdbx_strand_id
1 'polypeptide(L)'
;MIIQNVKGGYDFLPKQQKIRNYINGILKSTFEEYGYLPIETPILCYFDMLAGKYDEDNDILNEIYKLKDQGNRNLGLRYDLTVPFAKFIALNKNELKLPFKRYEINKVFRDGPVKVGRDREFTQCDVDVVGLSNQMIEAELLSLYVNAFTKLNIEINIKYNSRKLMKGLILDTGVKEELVPSTITIIDKIDKLTTEELTQSFIELGLEEKQITLLLEYFKLSLEELNNKFKETTNQDIKAGLEELNNLEEYITKMNLTEYCTFTSSLARGQDYYTGNVFEVYEKNGALTGAIGGGGRYDKMITEFIDDGEIYPAVGISFGLTSVFELLKNREDFKDSSPVDIYIIPMGTNIESLKLANKLRELNIKVDLEMNNKKLKKSLDFCNKENIPYVIILGEDEITNQEFKLKDMINKEETIIKFNELNIVKELLNK
;
A
#
# COMPACT_ATOMS: atom_id res chain seq x y z
N MET A 1 32.96 -5.13 14.21
CA MET A 1 31.55 -4.63 14.04
C MET A 1 31.18 -4.77 12.57
N ILE A 2 30.06 -5.41 12.26
CA ILE A 2 29.53 -5.50 10.88
C ILE A 2 28.64 -4.28 10.67
N ILE A 3 29.02 -3.41 9.72
CA ILE A 3 28.24 -2.20 9.38
C ILE A 3 27.49 -2.51 8.08
N GLN A 4 26.36 -3.23 8.21
CA GLN A 4 25.47 -3.57 7.09
C GLN A 4 24.04 -3.78 7.59
N ASN A 5 23.08 -3.56 6.73
CA ASN A 5 21.68 -3.86 7.02
C ASN A 5 21.43 -5.38 7.02
N VAL A 6 20.41 -5.81 7.74
CA VAL A 6 19.87 -7.17 7.59
C VAL A 6 19.33 -7.31 6.17
N LYS A 7 19.55 -8.47 5.54
CA LYS A 7 19.04 -8.75 4.19
C LYS A 7 17.51 -8.55 4.14
N GLY A 8 17.05 -7.70 3.23
CA GLY A 8 15.62 -7.34 3.10
C GLY A 8 15.17 -6.23 4.03
N GLY A 9 16.09 -5.55 4.73
CA GLY A 9 15.88 -4.26 5.38
C GLY A 9 16.73 -3.20 4.69
N TYR A 10 16.22 -1.99 4.48
CA TYR A 10 16.89 -0.95 3.70
C TYR A 10 16.86 0.41 4.41
N ASP A 11 17.97 1.15 4.26
CA ASP A 11 18.00 2.58 4.51
C ASP A 11 17.52 3.33 3.26
N PHE A 12 16.64 4.28 3.45
CA PHE A 12 16.17 5.14 2.38
C PHE A 12 16.87 6.48 2.44
N LEU A 13 17.67 6.80 1.43
CA LEU A 13 18.30 8.10 1.30
C LEU A 13 17.25 9.22 1.12
N PRO A 14 17.58 10.49 1.41
CA PRO A 14 16.61 11.60 1.39
C PRO A 14 15.74 11.68 0.14
N LYS A 15 16.31 11.48 -1.05
CA LYS A 15 15.54 11.48 -2.32
C LYS A 15 14.52 10.34 -2.37
N GLN A 16 14.91 9.14 -1.97
CA GLN A 16 14.02 7.97 -1.92
C GLN A 16 12.91 8.18 -0.88
N GLN A 17 13.28 8.69 0.30
CA GLN A 17 12.31 8.95 1.37
C GLN A 17 11.29 10.03 0.99
N LYS A 18 11.68 11.04 0.20
CA LYS A 18 10.73 12.04 -0.34
C LYS A 18 9.64 11.37 -1.20
N ILE A 19 10.02 10.43 -2.08
CA ILE A 19 9.05 9.69 -2.91
C ILE A 19 8.12 8.88 -2.02
N ARG A 20 8.64 8.17 -1.03
CA ARG A 20 7.83 7.42 -0.06
C ARG A 20 6.86 8.31 0.72
N ASN A 21 7.32 9.49 1.14
CA ASN A 21 6.46 10.47 1.82
C ASN A 21 5.37 11.02 0.89
N TYR A 22 5.68 11.23 -0.39
CA TYR A 22 4.70 11.63 -1.41
C TYR A 22 3.61 10.56 -1.58
N ILE A 23 4.00 9.28 -1.73
CA ILE A 23 3.05 8.16 -1.82
C ILE A 23 2.18 8.11 -0.56
N ASN A 24 2.79 8.13 0.62
CA ASN A 24 2.07 8.12 1.89
C ASN A 24 1.09 9.30 2.01
N GLY A 25 1.49 10.50 1.58
CA GLY A 25 0.64 11.69 1.59
C GLY A 25 -0.60 11.54 0.71
N ILE A 26 -0.43 11.03 -0.51
CA ILE A 26 -1.55 10.76 -1.44
C ILE A 26 -2.48 9.69 -0.87
N LEU A 27 -1.94 8.56 -0.39
CA LEU A 27 -2.75 7.48 0.17
C LEU A 27 -3.52 7.96 1.40
N LYS A 28 -2.83 8.60 2.35
CA LYS A 28 -3.45 9.15 3.56
C LYS A 28 -4.58 10.12 3.23
N SER A 29 -4.34 11.11 2.37
CA SER A 29 -5.38 12.09 2.00
C SER A 29 -6.57 11.42 1.33
N THR A 30 -6.32 10.42 0.47
CA THR A 30 -7.39 9.66 -0.19
C THR A 30 -8.21 8.86 0.82
N PHE A 31 -7.58 8.19 1.78
CA PHE A 31 -8.30 7.46 2.83
C PHE A 31 -9.19 8.39 3.66
N GLU A 32 -8.67 9.55 4.04
CA GLU A 32 -9.42 10.55 4.80
C GLU A 32 -10.58 11.16 3.99
N GLU A 33 -10.44 11.36 2.67
CA GLU A 33 -11.53 11.78 1.77
C GLU A 33 -12.70 10.76 1.73
N TYR A 34 -12.41 9.47 1.89
CA TYR A 34 -13.42 8.42 1.98
C TYR A 34 -13.94 8.20 3.41
N GLY A 35 -13.53 9.03 4.37
CA GLY A 35 -13.98 8.99 5.77
C GLY A 35 -13.35 7.87 6.61
N TYR A 36 -12.19 7.35 6.20
CA TYR A 36 -11.44 6.39 7.02
C TYR A 36 -10.65 7.10 8.11
N LEU A 37 -10.66 6.53 9.31
CA LEU A 37 -10.02 7.09 10.50
C LEU A 37 -8.64 6.45 10.74
N PRO A 38 -7.62 7.23 11.15
CA PRO A 38 -6.31 6.69 11.46
C PRO A 38 -6.32 5.87 12.75
N ILE A 39 -5.66 4.72 12.70
CA ILE A 39 -5.29 3.96 13.90
C ILE A 39 -3.82 3.57 13.84
N GLU A 40 -3.27 3.17 14.97
CA GLU A 40 -1.96 2.56 15.07
C GLU A 40 -2.02 1.36 16.02
N THR A 41 -1.49 0.22 15.57
CA THR A 41 -1.39 -1.01 16.36
C THR A 41 0.07 -1.33 16.68
N PRO A 42 0.37 -2.01 17.81
CA PRO A 42 1.75 -2.37 18.17
C PRO A 42 2.41 -3.28 17.15
N ILE A 43 3.71 -3.04 16.87
CA ILE A 43 4.54 -3.91 16.04
C ILE A 43 4.83 -5.23 16.75
N LEU A 44 5.13 -5.16 18.05
CA LEU A 44 5.44 -6.30 18.89
C LEU A 44 4.16 -6.89 19.47
N CYS A 45 3.92 -8.16 19.19
CA CYS A 45 2.72 -8.87 19.57
C CYS A 45 3.06 -10.19 20.30
N TYR A 46 2.11 -10.75 21.03
CA TYR A 46 2.25 -12.13 21.46
C TYR A 46 2.23 -13.06 20.25
N PHE A 47 3.18 -14.03 20.23
CA PHE A 47 3.31 -14.95 19.10
C PHE A 47 2.02 -15.77 18.89
N ASP A 48 1.42 -16.27 19.97
CA ASP A 48 0.20 -17.08 19.90
C ASP A 48 -0.99 -16.30 19.28
N MET A 49 -1.05 -14.99 19.52
CA MET A 49 -2.06 -14.12 18.86
C MET A 49 -1.82 -14.01 17.35
N LEU A 50 -0.56 -13.91 16.92
CA LEU A 50 -0.23 -13.84 15.49
C LEU A 50 -0.43 -15.18 14.78
N ALA A 51 -0.09 -16.28 15.47
CA ALA A 51 -0.12 -17.64 14.95
C ALA A 51 -1.52 -18.28 15.00
N GLY A 52 -2.33 -17.95 16.01
CA GLY A 52 -3.56 -18.67 16.35
C GLY A 52 -4.70 -18.59 15.32
N LYS A 53 -4.49 -17.91 14.18
CA LYS A 53 -5.46 -17.81 13.08
C LYS A 53 -5.01 -18.53 11.81
N TYR A 54 -3.90 -19.23 11.88
CA TYR A 54 -3.35 -20.01 10.77
C TYR A 54 -3.29 -21.49 11.18
N ASP A 55 -3.56 -22.37 10.24
CA ASP A 55 -3.35 -23.81 10.43
C ASP A 55 -1.86 -24.11 10.70
N GLU A 56 -1.57 -25.15 11.48
CA GLU A 56 -0.20 -25.47 11.93
C GLU A 56 0.78 -25.65 10.77
N ASP A 57 0.32 -26.09 9.62
CA ASP A 57 1.11 -26.30 8.39
C ASP A 57 1.21 -25.06 7.48
N ASN A 58 0.66 -23.90 7.90
CA ASN A 58 0.68 -22.71 7.07
C ASN A 58 2.09 -22.09 7.00
N ASP A 59 2.60 -21.88 5.79
CA ASP A 59 3.92 -21.27 5.52
C ASP A 59 4.11 -19.92 6.24
N ILE A 60 3.03 -19.17 6.47
CA ILE A 60 3.05 -17.89 7.19
C ILE A 60 3.67 -18.00 8.57
N LEU A 61 3.40 -19.11 9.30
CA LEU A 61 3.95 -19.36 10.64
C LEU A 61 5.48 -19.44 10.65
N ASN A 62 6.07 -19.87 9.53
CA ASN A 62 7.51 -19.94 9.34
C ASN A 62 8.12 -18.57 8.99
N GLU A 63 7.32 -17.65 8.45
CA GLU A 63 7.76 -16.31 8.09
C GLU A 63 7.57 -15.27 9.23
N ILE A 64 6.95 -15.63 10.37
CA ILE A 64 6.82 -14.73 11.53
C ILE A 64 8.15 -14.68 12.30
N TYR A 65 8.73 -13.49 12.46
CA TYR A 65 9.88 -13.29 13.35
C TYR A 65 9.52 -13.60 14.81
N LYS A 66 10.16 -14.60 15.40
CA LYS A 66 9.93 -15.06 16.77
C LYS A 66 10.96 -14.43 17.72
N LEU A 67 10.48 -13.91 18.84
CA LEU A 67 11.28 -13.20 19.83
C LEU A 67 10.94 -13.72 21.24
N LYS A 68 11.86 -13.50 22.17
CA LYS A 68 11.61 -13.65 23.61
C LYS A 68 11.95 -12.37 24.34
N ASP A 69 11.12 -11.95 25.25
CA ASP A 69 11.42 -10.84 26.13
C ASP A 69 12.18 -11.29 27.39
N GLN A 70 12.53 -10.34 28.27
CA GLN A 70 13.22 -10.62 29.53
C GLN A 70 12.41 -11.52 30.47
N GLY A 71 11.08 -11.51 30.36
CA GLY A 71 10.16 -12.40 31.07
C GLY A 71 9.97 -13.76 30.43
N ASN A 72 10.76 -14.11 29.40
CA ASN A 72 10.71 -15.35 28.62
C ASN A 72 9.35 -15.61 27.95
N ARG A 73 8.58 -14.54 27.66
CA ARG A 73 7.31 -14.63 26.93
C ARG A 73 7.59 -14.75 25.44
N ASN A 74 6.80 -15.57 24.74
CA ASN A 74 6.88 -15.72 23.28
C ASN A 74 6.23 -14.52 22.60
N LEU A 75 7.03 -13.77 21.88
CA LEU A 75 6.60 -12.60 21.12
C LEU A 75 6.92 -12.79 19.64
N GLY A 76 6.31 -11.97 18.80
CA GLY A 76 6.61 -11.90 17.37
C GLY A 76 6.46 -10.49 16.84
N LEU A 77 7.12 -10.23 15.70
CA LEU A 77 6.85 -9.03 14.91
C LEU A 77 5.61 -9.30 14.03
N ARG A 78 4.70 -8.35 13.96
CA ARG A 78 3.48 -8.49 13.14
C ARG A 78 3.82 -8.76 11.68
N TYR A 79 3.14 -9.75 11.11
CA TYR A 79 3.29 -10.18 9.73
C TYR A 79 2.47 -9.33 8.74
N ASP A 80 1.31 -8.86 9.20
CA ASP A 80 0.37 -7.96 8.53
C ASP A 80 -0.23 -6.95 9.51
N LEU A 81 -1.15 -6.09 9.02
CA LEU A 81 -1.91 -5.17 9.85
C LEU A 81 -3.32 -5.68 10.17
N THR A 82 -3.75 -6.79 9.55
CA THR A 82 -5.12 -7.33 9.68
C THR A 82 -5.32 -8.06 11.01
N VAL A 83 -4.39 -8.95 11.39
CA VAL A 83 -4.47 -9.67 12.67
C VAL A 83 -4.39 -8.71 13.87
N PRO A 84 -3.43 -7.75 13.92
CA PRO A 84 -3.43 -6.71 14.95
C PRO A 84 -4.71 -5.86 14.98
N PHE A 85 -5.30 -5.60 13.81
CA PHE A 85 -6.57 -4.88 13.73
C PHE A 85 -7.75 -5.69 14.30
N ALA A 86 -7.85 -6.98 14.01
CA ALA A 86 -8.87 -7.84 14.60
C ALA A 86 -8.79 -7.83 16.14
N LYS A 87 -7.59 -7.93 16.71
CA LYS A 87 -7.37 -7.75 18.15
C LYS A 87 -7.78 -6.35 18.62
N PHE A 88 -7.46 -5.28 17.86
CA PHE A 88 -7.84 -3.92 18.21
C PHE A 88 -9.36 -3.77 18.32
N ILE A 89 -10.12 -4.32 17.38
CA ILE A 89 -11.60 -4.32 17.43
C ILE A 89 -12.08 -5.10 18.66
N ALA A 90 -11.55 -6.29 18.90
CA ALA A 90 -11.95 -7.12 20.05
C ALA A 90 -11.75 -6.42 21.40
N LEU A 91 -10.66 -5.68 21.57
CA LEU A 91 -10.36 -4.95 22.80
C LEU A 91 -11.20 -3.68 22.98
N ASN A 92 -11.63 -3.05 21.88
CA ASN A 92 -12.25 -1.71 21.92
C ASN A 92 -13.70 -1.70 21.39
N LYS A 93 -14.32 -2.87 21.15
CA LYS A 93 -15.66 -2.98 20.53
C LYS A 93 -16.74 -2.12 21.17
N ASN A 94 -16.68 -1.93 22.49
CA ASN A 94 -17.67 -1.15 23.25
C ASN A 94 -17.49 0.36 23.08
N GLU A 95 -16.34 0.81 22.62
CA GLU A 95 -16.01 2.22 22.39
C GLU A 95 -16.16 2.61 20.92
N LEU A 96 -16.12 1.62 20.02
CA LEU A 96 -16.16 1.84 18.58
C LEU A 96 -17.62 1.81 18.08
N LYS A 97 -17.95 2.80 17.24
CA LYS A 97 -19.24 2.83 16.56
C LYS A 97 -19.15 2.03 15.25
N LEU A 98 -19.96 1.00 15.08
CA LEU A 98 -20.09 0.27 13.82
C LEU A 98 -21.10 0.94 12.87
N PRO A 99 -20.90 0.92 11.54
CA PRO A 99 -19.71 0.40 10.90
C PRO A 99 -18.47 1.26 11.20
N PHE A 100 -17.33 0.60 11.41
CA PHE A 100 -16.06 1.27 11.69
C PHE A 100 -15.13 1.19 10.47
N LYS A 101 -14.70 2.35 9.99
CA LYS A 101 -13.80 2.52 8.83
C LYS A 101 -12.45 3.01 9.34
N ARG A 102 -11.38 2.23 9.13
CA ARG A 102 -10.03 2.59 9.58
C ARG A 102 -9.01 2.56 8.45
N TYR A 103 -7.92 3.31 8.60
CA TYR A 103 -6.68 3.04 7.89
C TYR A 103 -5.49 2.96 8.84
N GLU A 104 -4.47 2.18 8.43
CA GLU A 104 -3.17 2.14 9.08
C GLU A 104 -2.06 2.07 8.02
N ILE A 105 -1.07 2.98 8.10
CA ILE A 105 0.12 2.97 7.26
C ILE A 105 1.30 2.68 8.18
N ASN A 106 1.79 1.44 8.17
CA ASN A 106 2.80 1.05 9.12
C ASN A 106 3.65 -0.15 8.63
N LYS A 107 4.76 -0.41 9.34
CA LYS A 107 5.68 -1.50 9.01
C LYS A 107 5.16 -2.86 9.42
N VAL A 108 5.44 -3.84 8.56
CA VAL A 108 5.22 -5.27 8.80
C VAL A 108 6.50 -6.04 8.47
N PHE A 109 6.62 -7.27 8.98
CA PHE A 109 7.87 -8.03 8.97
C PHE A 109 7.62 -9.47 8.53
N ARG A 110 8.42 -9.96 7.57
CA ARG A 110 8.32 -11.32 7.06
C ARG A 110 9.70 -11.94 6.89
N ASP A 111 9.99 -13.03 7.58
CA ASP A 111 11.26 -13.78 7.44
C ASP A 111 11.21 -14.72 6.22
N GLY A 112 10.83 -14.16 5.08
CA GLY A 112 10.71 -14.86 3.82
C GLY A 112 11.88 -14.59 2.86
N PRO A 113 11.89 -15.25 1.69
CA PRO A 113 12.87 -15.00 0.64
C PRO A 113 12.72 -13.59 0.07
N VAL A 114 13.86 -12.86 -0.02
CA VAL A 114 13.92 -11.51 -0.58
C VAL A 114 13.95 -11.55 -2.10
N LYS A 115 13.05 -10.83 -2.75
CA LYS A 115 12.95 -10.64 -4.20
C LYS A 115 12.62 -9.18 -4.51
N VAL A 116 12.68 -8.77 -5.78
CA VAL A 116 12.22 -7.43 -6.20
C VAL A 116 10.75 -7.23 -5.77
N GLY A 117 10.49 -6.17 -5.00
CA GLY A 117 9.15 -5.88 -4.45
C GLY A 117 8.75 -6.74 -3.24
N ARG A 118 9.63 -7.63 -2.73
CA ARG A 118 9.38 -8.45 -1.54
C ARG A 118 10.52 -8.34 -0.55
N ASP A 119 10.37 -7.44 0.40
CA ASP A 119 11.32 -7.15 1.47
C ASP A 119 10.93 -7.88 2.77
N ARG A 120 11.87 -7.97 3.72
CA ARG A 120 11.61 -8.53 5.05
C ARG A 120 11.00 -7.51 6.01
N GLU A 121 11.29 -6.24 5.79
CA GLU A 121 10.68 -5.09 6.47
C GLU A 121 10.10 -4.16 5.42
N PHE A 122 8.78 -4.01 5.39
CA PHE A 122 8.10 -3.16 4.42
C PHE A 122 6.88 -2.48 5.03
N THR A 123 6.34 -1.50 4.33
CA THR A 123 5.16 -0.76 4.78
C THR A 123 3.93 -1.25 4.04
N GLN A 124 2.91 -1.65 4.78
CA GLN A 124 1.54 -1.81 4.29
C GLN A 124 0.75 -0.53 4.53
N CYS A 125 -0.17 -0.25 3.62
CA CYS A 125 -1.11 0.86 3.72
C CYS A 125 -2.50 0.23 3.61
N ASP A 126 -3.07 -0.12 4.75
CA ASP A 126 -4.29 -0.91 4.83
C ASP A 126 -5.50 -0.04 5.17
N VAL A 127 -6.60 -0.38 4.53
CA VAL A 127 -7.91 0.25 4.72
C VAL A 127 -8.92 -0.85 4.96
N ASP A 128 -9.67 -0.78 6.07
CA ASP A 128 -10.64 -1.81 6.43
C ASP A 128 -11.95 -1.21 6.96
N VAL A 129 -13.01 -1.99 6.77
CA VAL A 129 -14.34 -1.70 7.31
C VAL A 129 -14.88 -2.91 8.05
N VAL A 130 -15.40 -2.69 9.24
CA VAL A 130 -16.05 -3.70 10.08
C VAL A 130 -17.50 -3.34 10.31
N GLY A 131 -18.38 -4.34 10.27
CA GLY A 131 -19.81 -4.19 10.59
C GLY A 131 -20.71 -4.01 9.37
N LEU A 132 -20.23 -4.29 8.14
CA LEU A 132 -21.04 -4.28 6.91
C LEU A 132 -20.84 -5.58 6.11
N SER A 133 -21.96 -6.18 5.70
CA SER A 133 -21.98 -7.45 4.94
C SER A 133 -22.33 -7.28 3.45
N ASN A 134 -22.76 -6.08 3.01
CA ASN A 134 -23.17 -5.84 1.63
C ASN A 134 -22.01 -5.46 0.71
N GLN A 135 -22.15 -5.66 -0.60
CA GLN A 135 -21.14 -5.40 -1.62
C GLN A 135 -20.94 -3.92 -1.94
N MET A 136 -21.76 -3.02 -1.40
CA MET A 136 -21.57 -1.57 -1.54
C MET A 136 -20.22 -1.12 -1.00
N ILE A 137 -19.79 -1.69 0.15
CA ILE A 137 -18.51 -1.32 0.73
C ILE A 137 -17.32 -1.85 -0.08
N GLU A 138 -17.46 -3.01 -0.71
CA GLU A 138 -16.44 -3.55 -1.62
C GLU A 138 -16.29 -2.66 -2.85
N ALA A 139 -17.40 -2.19 -3.42
CA ALA A 139 -17.39 -1.24 -4.53
C ALA A 139 -16.76 0.11 -4.14
N GLU A 140 -16.99 0.60 -2.92
CA GLU A 140 -16.31 1.79 -2.39
C GLU A 140 -14.80 1.59 -2.31
N LEU A 141 -14.34 0.41 -1.84
CA LEU A 141 -12.91 0.07 -1.78
C LEU A 141 -12.28 -0.02 -3.18
N LEU A 142 -12.97 -0.57 -4.17
CA LEU A 142 -12.50 -0.55 -5.57
C LEU A 142 -12.38 0.88 -6.11
N SER A 143 -13.37 1.73 -5.85
CA SER A 143 -13.33 3.14 -6.20
C SER A 143 -12.18 3.88 -5.52
N LEU A 144 -11.89 3.55 -4.25
CA LEU A 144 -10.75 4.10 -3.51
C LEU A 144 -9.42 3.70 -4.15
N TYR A 145 -9.27 2.44 -4.61
CA TYR A 145 -8.09 2.02 -5.37
C TYR A 145 -7.91 2.87 -6.64
N VAL A 146 -8.96 2.98 -7.45
CA VAL A 146 -8.93 3.76 -8.70
C VAL A 146 -8.53 5.21 -8.43
N ASN A 147 -9.16 5.86 -7.42
CA ASN A 147 -8.85 7.24 -7.07
C ASN A 147 -7.39 7.41 -6.61
N ALA A 148 -6.92 6.54 -5.70
CA ALA A 148 -5.56 6.61 -5.18
C ALA A 148 -4.51 6.43 -6.27
N PHE A 149 -4.67 5.43 -7.14
CA PHE A 149 -3.72 5.17 -8.23
C PHE A 149 -3.80 6.22 -9.34
N THR A 150 -4.97 6.79 -9.60
CA THR A 150 -5.13 7.95 -10.51
C THR A 150 -4.33 9.16 -9.99
N LYS A 151 -4.44 9.50 -8.70
CA LYS A 151 -3.64 10.58 -8.08
C LYS A 151 -2.13 10.31 -8.11
N LEU A 152 -1.72 9.03 -8.06
CA LEU A 152 -0.33 8.61 -8.23
C LEU A 152 0.10 8.56 -9.70
N ASN A 153 -0.81 8.78 -10.65
CA ASN A 153 -0.61 8.64 -12.09
C ASN A 153 -0.06 7.25 -12.44
N ILE A 154 -0.73 6.20 -11.94
CA ILE A 154 -0.45 4.80 -12.22
C ILE A 154 -1.71 4.17 -12.80
N GLU A 155 -1.61 3.61 -14.01
CA GLU A 155 -2.70 2.86 -14.64
C GLU A 155 -2.80 1.46 -14.04
N ILE A 156 -4.01 1.05 -13.65
CA ILE A 156 -4.23 -0.22 -12.95
C ILE A 156 -5.29 -1.08 -13.61
N ASN A 157 -5.17 -2.38 -13.36
CA ASN A 157 -6.24 -3.36 -13.52
C ASN A 157 -6.49 -4.08 -12.19
N ILE A 158 -7.74 -4.13 -11.74
CA ILE A 158 -8.18 -4.80 -10.52
C ILE A 158 -8.83 -6.12 -10.93
N LYS A 159 -8.17 -7.24 -10.64
CA LYS A 159 -8.78 -8.57 -10.75
C LYS A 159 -9.64 -8.83 -9.52
N TYR A 160 -10.81 -9.42 -9.69
CA TYR A 160 -11.69 -9.80 -8.58
C TYR A 160 -12.33 -11.17 -8.79
N ASN A 161 -12.66 -11.84 -7.68
CA ASN A 161 -13.32 -13.14 -7.61
C ASN A 161 -14.03 -13.30 -6.25
N SER A 162 -14.72 -14.42 -6.03
CA SER A 162 -15.29 -14.82 -4.74
C SER A 162 -14.67 -16.12 -4.24
N ARG A 163 -14.24 -16.15 -2.99
CA ARG A 163 -13.74 -17.35 -2.30
C ARG A 163 -14.82 -18.44 -2.23
N LYS A 164 -16.11 -18.05 -2.09
CA LYS A 164 -17.24 -18.98 -2.10
C LYS A 164 -17.39 -19.61 -3.48
N LEU A 165 -17.38 -18.80 -4.55
CA LEU A 165 -17.46 -19.34 -5.91
C LEU A 165 -16.31 -20.33 -6.17
N MET A 166 -15.08 -19.95 -5.82
CA MET A 166 -13.91 -20.82 -6.03
C MET A 166 -14.05 -22.15 -5.27
N LYS A 167 -14.43 -22.10 -3.99
CA LYS A 167 -14.71 -23.33 -3.21
C LYS A 167 -15.77 -24.18 -3.89
N GLY A 168 -16.86 -23.57 -4.29
CA GLY A 168 -17.97 -24.25 -4.94
C GLY A 168 -17.57 -24.90 -6.27
N LEU A 169 -16.78 -24.22 -7.11
CA LEU A 169 -16.27 -24.76 -8.37
C LEU A 169 -15.34 -25.96 -8.15
N ILE A 170 -14.45 -25.90 -7.15
CA ILE A 170 -13.57 -27.02 -6.79
C ILE A 170 -14.41 -28.23 -6.36
N LEU A 171 -15.39 -28.05 -5.47
CA LEU A 171 -16.25 -29.14 -5.00
C LEU A 171 -17.12 -29.72 -6.13
N ASP A 172 -17.57 -28.91 -7.08
CA ASP A 172 -18.37 -29.35 -8.23
C ASP A 172 -17.58 -30.30 -9.17
N THR A 173 -16.25 -30.21 -9.18
CA THR A 173 -15.42 -31.19 -9.91
C THR A 173 -15.31 -32.55 -9.24
N GLY A 174 -15.85 -32.70 -8.01
CA GLY A 174 -15.77 -33.91 -7.20
C GLY A 174 -14.52 -33.99 -6.33
N VAL A 175 -13.77 -32.91 -6.18
CA VAL A 175 -12.67 -32.79 -5.21
C VAL A 175 -13.24 -32.84 -3.81
N LYS A 176 -12.61 -33.59 -2.92
CA LYS A 176 -13.04 -33.70 -1.51
C LYS A 176 -12.83 -32.39 -0.75
N GLU A 177 -13.74 -32.09 0.19
CA GLU A 177 -13.71 -30.83 0.94
C GLU A 177 -12.37 -30.60 1.68
N GLU A 178 -11.77 -31.67 2.22
CA GLU A 178 -10.46 -31.63 2.89
C GLU A 178 -9.30 -31.16 2.00
N LEU A 179 -9.40 -31.32 0.68
CA LEU A 179 -8.38 -30.91 -0.29
C LEU A 179 -8.60 -29.49 -0.84
N VAL A 180 -9.73 -28.85 -0.54
CA VAL A 180 -10.07 -27.51 -1.06
C VAL A 180 -9.01 -26.47 -0.69
N PRO A 181 -8.54 -26.32 0.57
CA PRO A 181 -7.51 -25.32 0.92
C PRO A 181 -6.22 -25.53 0.14
N SER A 182 -5.72 -26.76 0.07
CA SER A 182 -4.50 -27.09 -0.68
C SER A 182 -4.67 -26.89 -2.19
N THR A 183 -5.85 -27.18 -2.74
CA THR A 183 -6.19 -26.92 -4.15
C THR A 183 -6.12 -25.41 -4.42
N ILE A 184 -6.69 -24.56 -3.55
CA ILE A 184 -6.64 -23.10 -3.67
C ILE A 184 -5.18 -22.58 -3.60
N THR A 185 -4.34 -23.17 -2.74
CA THR A 185 -2.92 -22.81 -2.64
C THR A 185 -2.15 -23.09 -3.94
N ILE A 186 -2.52 -24.15 -4.69
CA ILE A 186 -1.96 -24.44 -6.01
C ILE A 186 -2.48 -23.43 -7.03
N ILE A 187 -3.79 -23.11 -6.99
CA ILE A 187 -4.42 -22.13 -7.89
C ILE A 187 -3.77 -20.74 -7.75
N ASP A 188 -3.40 -20.31 -6.55
CA ASP A 188 -2.69 -19.03 -6.31
C ASP A 188 -1.36 -18.91 -7.06
N LYS A 189 -0.84 -20.04 -7.57
CA LYS A 189 0.38 -20.09 -8.35
C LYS A 189 0.13 -20.20 -9.87
N ILE A 190 -1.12 -20.18 -10.33
CA ILE A 190 -1.51 -20.42 -11.73
C ILE A 190 -0.78 -19.49 -12.72
N ASP A 191 -0.60 -18.22 -12.37
CA ASP A 191 0.10 -17.23 -13.21
C ASP A 191 1.64 -17.41 -13.20
N LYS A 192 2.17 -18.32 -12.36
CA LYS A 192 3.62 -18.53 -12.14
C LYS A 192 4.11 -19.89 -12.64
N LEU A 193 3.20 -20.82 -12.91
CA LEU A 193 3.50 -22.19 -13.33
C LEU A 193 3.06 -22.40 -14.78
N THR A 194 3.76 -23.29 -15.49
CA THR A 194 3.26 -23.81 -16.76
C THR A 194 2.04 -24.71 -16.52
N THR A 195 1.26 -24.96 -17.57
CA THR A 195 0.10 -25.86 -17.49
C THR A 195 0.52 -27.27 -17.03
N GLU A 196 1.68 -27.74 -17.47
CA GLU A 196 2.25 -29.04 -17.09
C GLU A 196 2.61 -29.07 -15.60
N GLU A 197 3.32 -28.05 -15.09
CA GLU A 197 3.69 -27.93 -13.67
C GLU A 197 2.46 -27.82 -12.78
N LEU A 198 1.46 -27.05 -13.20
CA LEU A 198 0.19 -26.89 -12.50
C LEU A 198 -0.56 -28.23 -12.44
N THR A 199 -0.69 -28.93 -13.57
CA THR A 199 -1.32 -30.26 -13.64
C THR A 199 -0.60 -31.25 -12.75
N GLN A 200 0.74 -31.28 -12.79
CA GLN A 200 1.54 -32.14 -11.94
C GLN A 200 1.31 -31.86 -10.45
N SER A 201 1.24 -30.59 -10.05
CA SER A 201 0.97 -30.21 -8.66
C SER A 201 -0.40 -30.70 -8.18
N PHE A 202 -1.43 -30.65 -9.03
CA PHE A 202 -2.75 -31.20 -8.69
C PHE A 202 -2.74 -32.72 -8.61
N ILE A 203 -2.02 -33.43 -9.47
CA ILE A 203 -1.85 -34.89 -9.41
C ILE A 203 -1.14 -35.29 -8.11
N GLU A 204 -0.08 -34.59 -7.71
CA GLU A 204 0.64 -34.82 -6.45
C GLU A 204 -0.24 -34.59 -5.21
N LEU A 205 -1.18 -33.63 -5.29
CA LEU A 205 -2.21 -33.42 -4.25
C LEU A 205 -3.26 -34.54 -4.20
N GLY A 206 -3.34 -35.38 -5.24
CA GLY A 206 -4.27 -36.53 -5.33
C GLY A 206 -5.55 -36.25 -6.10
N LEU A 207 -5.58 -35.21 -6.95
CA LEU A 207 -6.69 -34.94 -7.86
C LEU A 207 -6.63 -35.88 -9.07
N GLU A 208 -7.78 -36.33 -9.53
CA GLU A 208 -7.92 -37.12 -10.75
C GLU A 208 -7.83 -36.21 -12.01
N GLU A 209 -7.32 -36.76 -13.10
CA GLU A 209 -7.17 -36.03 -14.38
C GLU A 209 -8.47 -35.37 -14.86
N LYS A 210 -9.60 -36.06 -14.67
CA LYS A 210 -10.93 -35.54 -15.00
C LYS A 210 -11.30 -34.32 -14.15
N GLN A 211 -10.98 -34.33 -12.86
CA GLN A 211 -11.23 -33.21 -11.95
C GLN A 211 -10.38 -32.00 -12.35
N ILE A 212 -9.11 -32.23 -12.66
CA ILE A 212 -8.16 -31.17 -13.10
C ILE A 212 -8.65 -30.52 -14.40
N THR A 213 -9.02 -31.35 -15.39
CA THR A 213 -9.52 -30.86 -16.70
C THR A 213 -10.73 -29.95 -16.50
N LEU A 214 -11.72 -30.42 -15.73
CA LEU A 214 -12.94 -29.66 -15.48
C LEU A 214 -12.69 -28.38 -14.70
N LEU A 215 -11.79 -28.40 -13.71
CA LEU A 215 -11.39 -27.22 -12.94
C LEU A 215 -10.73 -26.15 -13.83
N LEU A 216 -9.80 -26.59 -14.71
CA LEU A 216 -9.14 -25.69 -15.66
C LEU A 216 -10.10 -25.15 -16.73
N GLU A 217 -11.15 -25.89 -17.09
CA GLU A 217 -12.23 -25.36 -17.92
C GLU A 217 -13.00 -24.26 -17.21
N TYR A 218 -13.39 -24.46 -15.93
CA TYR A 218 -14.12 -23.42 -15.16
C TYR A 218 -13.32 -22.12 -15.05
N PHE A 219 -12.00 -22.20 -14.92
CA PHE A 219 -11.15 -21.02 -14.82
C PHE A 219 -11.01 -20.19 -16.11
N LYS A 220 -11.54 -20.69 -17.23
CA LYS A 220 -11.59 -19.94 -18.50
C LYS A 220 -12.92 -19.23 -18.70
N LEU A 221 -13.92 -19.53 -17.87
CA LEU A 221 -15.27 -18.99 -18.05
C LEU A 221 -15.36 -17.56 -17.50
N SER A 222 -16.07 -16.73 -18.23
CA SER A 222 -16.53 -15.40 -17.78
C SER A 222 -17.62 -15.54 -16.71
N LEU A 223 -17.90 -14.44 -16.00
CA LEU A 223 -18.97 -14.43 -15.00
C LEU A 223 -20.33 -14.75 -15.62
N GLU A 224 -20.60 -14.25 -16.84
CA GLU A 224 -21.84 -14.54 -17.58
C GLU A 224 -21.94 -16.03 -17.92
N GLU A 225 -20.88 -16.65 -18.42
CA GLU A 225 -20.86 -18.09 -18.74
C GLU A 225 -21.05 -18.95 -17.49
N LEU A 226 -20.44 -18.57 -16.35
CA LEU A 226 -20.65 -19.24 -15.06
C LEU A 226 -22.10 -19.10 -14.58
N ASN A 227 -22.70 -17.91 -14.67
CA ASN A 227 -24.11 -17.70 -14.34
C ASN A 227 -25.02 -18.59 -15.19
N ASN A 228 -24.78 -18.69 -16.50
CA ASN A 228 -25.56 -19.53 -17.39
C ASN A 228 -25.39 -21.03 -17.10
N LYS A 229 -24.12 -21.47 -16.88
CA LYS A 229 -23.79 -22.88 -16.58
C LYS A 229 -24.40 -23.35 -15.28
N PHE A 230 -24.38 -22.51 -14.24
CA PHE A 230 -24.81 -22.84 -12.89
C PHE A 230 -26.20 -22.29 -12.50
N LYS A 231 -27.00 -21.90 -13.48
CA LYS A 231 -28.32 -21.32 -13.27
C LYS A 231 -29.22 -22.14 -12.36
N GLU A 232 -29.21 -23.46 -12.51
CA GLU A 232 -30.04 -24.42 -11.75
C GLU A 232 -29.21 -25.17 -10.67
N THR A 233 -28.07 -24.62 -10.26
CA THR A 233 -27.20 -25.29 -9.31
C THR A 233 -27.85 -25.42 -7.94
N THR A 234 -27.62 -26.56 -7.30
CA THR A 234 -27.96 -26.81 -5.88
C THR A 234 -26.77 -26.57 -4.93
N ASN A 235 -25.59 -26.35 -5.50
CA ASN A 235 -24.37 -26.05 -4.72
C ASN A 235 -24.50 -24.66 -4.10
N GLN A 236 -24.59 -24.60 -2.78
CA GLN A 236 -24.81 -23.36 -2.04
C GLN A 236 -23.60 -22.40 -2.13
N ASP A 237 -22.37 -22.92 -2.19
CA ASP A 237 -21.15 -22.10 -2.31
C ASP A 237 -21.10 -21.41 -3.69
N ILE A 238 -21.44 -22.10 -4.79
CA ILE A 238 -21.54 -21.53 -6.13
C ILE A 238 -22.63 -20.46 -6.15
N LYS A 239 -23.82 -20.79 -5.64
CA LYS A 239 -24.96 -19.86 -5.64
C LYS A 239 -24.63 -18.57 -4.88
N ALA A 240 -24.12 -18.68 -3.67
CA ALA A 240 -23.77 -17.52 -2.85
C ALA A 240 -22.61 -16.70 -3.48
N GLY A 241 -21.61 -17.39 -4.06
CA GLY A 241 -20.50 -16.73 -4.73
C GLY A 241 -20.91 -15.96 -5.98
N LEU A 242 -21.78 -16.53 -6.81
CA LEU A 242 -22.33 -15.85 -7.97
C LEU A 242 -23.23 -14.67 -7.59
N GLU A 243 -24.04 -14.80 -6.54
CA GLU A 243 -24.88 -13.71 -6.02
C GLU A 243 -24.02 -12.51 -5.56
N GLU A 244 -22.98 -12.77 -4.77
CA GLU A 244 -22.04 -11.71 -4.31
C GLU A 244 -21.36 -11.02 -5.50
N LEU A 245 -20.88 -11.80 -6.48
CA LEU A 245 -20.20 -11.25 -7.66
C LEU A 245 -21.14 -10.47 -8.56
N ASN A 246 -22.37 -10.95 -8.79
CA ASN A 246 -23.36 -10.23 -9.60
C ASN A 246 -23.75 -8.89 -8.94
N ASN A 247 -23.93 -8.88 -7.63
CA ASN A 247 -24.18 -7.65 -6.89
C ASN A 247 -23.00 -6.67 -7.00
N LEU A 248 -21.76 -7.16 -6.88
CA LEU A 248 -20.56 -6.31 -7.04
C LEU A 248 -20.43 -5.79 -8.47
N GLU A 249 -20.69 -6.64 -9.48
CA GLU A 249 -20.64 -6.27 -10.91
C GLU A 249 -21.66 -5.16 -11.25
N GLU A 250 -22.84 -5.18 -10.61
CA GLU A 250 -23.83 -4.11 -10.76
C GLU A 250 -23.27 -2.77 -10.26
N TYR A 251 -22.59 -2.75 -9.11
CA TYR A 251 -21.90 -1.55 -8.61
C TYR A 251 -20.77 -1.11 -9.53
N ILE A 252 -19.89 -2.04 -9.95
CA ILE A 252 -18.77 -1.76 -10.86
C ILE A 252 -19.27 -1.06 -12.12
N THR A 253 -20.34 -1.59 -12.72
CA THR A 253 -20.95 -1.03 -13.94
C THR A 253 -21.55 0.35 -13.70
N LYS A 254 -22.38 0.50 -12.66
CA LYS A 254 -23.07 1.76 -12.38
C LYS A 254 -22.15 2.88 -11.89
N MET A 255 -21.01 2.54 -11.31
CA MET A 255 -19.97 3.48 -10.87
C MET A 255 -18.92 3.78 -11.95
N ASN A 256 -19.08 3.23 -13.18
CA ASN A 256 -18.14 3.37 -14.31
C ASN A 256 -16.71 2.86 -13.95
N LEU A 257 -16.62 1.77 -13.21
CA LEU A 257 -15.35 1.13 -12.85
C LEU A 257 -14.96 -0.03 -13.77
N THR A 258 -15.76 -0.34 -14.79
CA THR A 258 -15.60 -1.49 -15.68
C THR A 258 -14.25 -1.51 -16.41
N GLU A 259 -13.72 -0.34 -16.76
CA GLU A 259 -12.40 -0.24 -17.42
C GLU A 259 -11.22 -0.60 -16.49
N TYR A 260 -11.44 -0.58 -15.17
CA TYR A 260 -10.43 -0.87 -14.16
C TYR A 260 -10.57 -2.27 -13.57
N CYS A 261 -11.75 -2.91 -13.67
CA CYS A 261 -12.07 -4.16 -12.98
C CYS A 261 -12.24 -5.32 -13.96
N THR A 262 -11.66 -6.48 -13.65
CA THR A 262 -11.75 -7.69 -14.46
C THR A 262 -12.08 -8.89 -13.58
N PHE A 263 -13.25 -9.51 -13.81
CA PHE A 263 -13.52 -10.80 -13.19
C PHE A 263 -12.50 -11.85 -13.65
N THR A 264 -11.97 -12.60 -12.71
CA THR A 264 -10.97 -13.64 -12.97
C THR A 264 -11.26 -14.86 -12.12
N SER A 265 -11.91 -15.85 -12.70
CA SER A 265 -12.39 -17.05 -12.00
C SER A 265 -11.27 -17.86 -11.33
N SER A 266 -10.03 -17.75 -11.80
CA SER A 266 -8.84 -18.36 -11.20
C SER A 266 -8.15 -17.49 -10.14
N LEU A 267 -8.62 -16.27 -9.87
CA LEU A 267 -8.01 -15.44 -8.84
C LEU A 267 -8.20 -16.08 -7.47
N ALA A 268 -7.09 -16.49 -6.86
CA ALA A 268 -6.99 -16.92 -5.48
C ALA A 268 -6.08 -15.97 -4.71
N ARG A 269 -6.26 -15.92 -3.40
CA ARG A 269 -5.38 -15.19 -2.47
C ARG A 269 -4.80 -16.20 -1.50
N GLY A 270 -3.48 -16.12 -1.26
CA GLY A 270 -2.77 -17.03 -0.36
C GLY A 270 -3.11 -16.89 1.13
N GLN A 271 -4.03 -15.99 1.49
CA GLN A 271 -4.49 -15.80 2.87
C GLN A 271 -5.75 -16.66 3.11
N ASP A 272 -5.70 -17.56 4.07
CA ASP A 272 -6.80 -18.51 4.33
C ASP A 272 -8.01 -17.89 5.00
N TYR A 273 -7.86 -16.70 5.58
CA TYR A 273 -8.94 -16.03 6.31
C TYR A 273 -10.00 -15.36 5.42
N TYR A 274 -9.82 -15.30 4.09
CA TYR A 274 -10.84 -14.73 3.22
C TYR A 274 -12.08 -15.61 3.10
N THR A 275 -13.26 -14.97 3.22
CA THR A 275 -14.57 -15.64 3.29
C THR A 275 -15.53 -15.25 2.15
N GLY A 276 -15.22 -14.23 1.36
CA GLY A 276 -16.07 -13.68 0.29
C GLY A 276 -15.24 -13.17 -0.87
N ASN A 277 -15.60 -11.99 -1.39
CA ASN A 277 -14.89 -11.38 -2.51
C ASN A 277 -13.42 -11.08 -2.18
N VAL A 278 -12.56 -11.29 -3.16
CA VAL A 278 -11.12 -11.05 -3.12
C VAL A 278 -10.67 -10.20 -4.28
N PHE A 279 -9.62 -9.40 -4.07
CA PHE A 279 -9.12 -8.41 -5.03
C PHE A 279 -7.61 -8.48 -5.16
N GLU A 280 -7.10 -8.26 -6.37
CA GLU A 280 -5.68 -7.98 -6.65
C GLU A 280 -5.55 -6.87 -7.67
N VAL A 281 -4.63 -5.95 -7.39
CA VAL A 281 -4.37 -4.79 -8.25
C VAL A 281 -3.03 -4.97 -8.95
N TYR A 282 -3.05 -4.83 -10.26
CA TYR A 282 -1.87 -4.92 -11.13
C TYR A 282 -1.67 -3.60 -11.87
N GLU A 283 -0.42 -3.25 -12.12
CA GLU A 283 -0.05 -2.16 -13.01
C GLU A 283 -0.24 -2.60 -14.47
N LYS A 284 -0.90 -1.76 -15.29
CA LYS A 284 -1.30 -2.12 -16.68
C LYS A 284 -0.15 -2.22 -17.67
N ASN A 285 0.92 -1.44 -17.49
CA ASN A 285 2.01 -1.33 -18.47
C ASN A 285 3.09 -2.40 -18.32
N GLY A 286 2.94 -3.32 -17.35
CA GLY A 286 3.84 -4.47 -17.18
C GLY A 286 5.20 -4.13 -16.56
N ALA A 287 5.35 -2.94 -15.93
CA ALA A 287 6.58 -2.56 -15.25
C ALA A 287 6.86 -3.44 -14.01
N LEU A 288 5.82 -4.00 -13.41
CA LEU A 288 5.90 -5.02 -12.35
C LEU A 288 4.99 -6.20 -12.68
N THR A 289 5.51 -7.41 -12.48
CA THR A 289 4.75 -8.65 -12.70
C THR A 289 3.89 -9.05 -11.50
N GLY A 290 4.18 -8.53 -10.30
CA GLY A 290 3.44 -8.81 -9.07
C GLY A 290 2.33 -7.81 -8.80
N ALA A 291 1.37 -8.22 -7.98
CA ALA A 291 0.32 -7.32 -7.51
C ALA A 291 0.90 -6.15 -6.70
N ILE A 292 0.39 -4.95 -6.94
CA ILE A 292 0.77 -3.70 -6.24
C ILE A 292 -0.20 -3.36 -5.11
N GLY A 293 -1.28 -4.11 -5.00
CA GLY A 293 -2.28 -4.04 -3.95
C GLY A 293 -3.16 -5.28 -3.95
N GLY A 294 -3.96 -5.45 -2.93
CA GLY A 294 -4.91 -6.54 -2.86
C GLY A 294 -5.68 -6.55 -1.55
N GLY A 295 -6.70 -7.39 -1.46
CA GLY A 295 -7.55 -7.45 -0.30
C GLY A 295 -8.69 -8.45 -0.45
N GLY A 296 -9.69 -8.32 0.41
CA GLY A 296 -10.90 -9.13 0.34
C GLY A 296 -11.69 -9.11 1.64
N ARG A 297 -12.79 -9.85 1.64
CA ARG A 297 -13.70 -10.02 2.78
C ARG A 297 -13.20 -11.13 3.72
N TYR A 298 -13.22 -10.86 5.03
CA TYR A 298 -12.72 -11.78 6.08
C TYR A 298 -13.62 -11.80 7.33
N ASP A 299 -14.86 -12.13 7.14
CA ASP A 299 -15.94 -12.04 8.17
C ASP A 299 -15.71 -12.90 9.43
N LYS A 300 -14.91 -13.96 9.34
CA LYS A 300 -14.68 -14.87 10.46
C LYS A 300 -13.64 -14.36 11.46
N MET A 301 -12.57 -13.71 10.98
CA MET A 301 -11.41 -13.39 11.82
C MET A 301 -11.79 -12.55 13.04
N ILE A 302 -12.48 -11.41 12.85
CA ILE A 302 -12.88 -10.52 13.95
C ILE A 302 -13.92 -11.21 14.84
N THR A 303 -14.88 -11.90 14.23
CA THR A 303 -15.90 -12.69 14.93
C THR A 303 -15.28 -13.69 15.92
N GLU A 304 -14.28 -14.44 15.49
CA GLU A 304 -13.57 -15.42 16.33
C GLU A 304 -12.66 -14.78 17.38
N PHE A 305 -12.11 -13.58 17.14
CA PHE A 305 -11.35 -12.84 18.16
C PHE A 305 -12.24 -12.33 19.30
N ILE A 306 -13.48 -11.95 18.98
CA ILE A 306 -14.43 -11.41 19.95
C ILE A 306 -15.15 -12.53 20.69
N ASP A 307 -15.59 -13.57 19.95
CA ASP A 307 -16.26 -14.79 20.44
C ASP A 307 -17.42 -14.51 21.42
N ASP A 308 -18.30 -13.59 21.05
CA ASP A 308 -19.48 -13.19 21.84
C ASP A 308 -20.82 -13.68 21.26
N GLY A 309 -20.75 -14.46 20.17
CA GLY A 309 -21.92 -14.99 19.46
C GLY A 309 -22.48 -14.05 18.38
N GLU A 310 -21.97 -12.83 18.25
CA GLU A 310 -22.32 -11.89 17.18
C GLU A 310 -21.37 -12.06 15.97
N ILE A 311 -21.84 -11.66 14.79
CA ILE A 311 -21.02 -11.68 13.57
C ILE A 311 -20.50 -10.27 13.29
N TYR A 312 -19.19 -10.16 13.05
CA TYR A 312 -18.49 -8.91 12.71
C TYR A 312 -17.94 -8.96 11.28
N PRO A 313 -18.79 -8.75 10.25
CA PRO A 313 -18.34 -8.79 8.87
C PRO A 313 -17.25 -7.76 8.65
N ALA A 314 -16.21 -8.14 7.92
CA ALA A 314 -15.08 -7.27 7.64
C ALA A 314 -14.58 -7.44 6.22
N VAL A 315 -14.17 -6.33 5.62
CA VAL A 315 -13.51 -6.29 4.32
C VAL A 315 -12.43 -5.23 4.33
N GLY A 316 -11.30 -5.52 3.69
CA GLY A 316 -10.20 -4.57 3.62
C GLY A 316 -9.34 -4.73 2.39
N ILE A 317 -8.58 -3.68 2.11
CA ILE A 317 -7.61 -3.61 1.02
C ILE A 317 -6.28 -3.07 1.52
N SER A 318 -5.20 -3.46 0.86
CA SER A 318 -3.84 -3.03 1.16
C SER A 318 -3.14 -2.53 -0.09
N PHE A 319 -2.38 -1.43 0.04
CA PHE A 319 -1.44 -0.95 -0.98
C PHE A 319 -0.03 -1.37 -0.59
N GLY A 320 0.70 -1.95 -1.54
CA GLY A 320 2.11 -2.30 -1.36
C GLY A 320 3.00 -1.09 -1.58
N LEU A 321 3.36 -0.35 -0.53
CA LEU A 321 4.19 0.85 -0.66
C LEU A 321 5.52 0.60 -1.39
N THR A 322 6.16 -0.54 -1.13
CA THR A 322 7.42 -0.91 -1.81
C THR A 322 7.20 -1.06 -3.31
N SER A 323 6.14 -1.75 -3.74
CA SER A 323 5.82 -1.93 -5.17
C SER A 323 5.48 -0.60 -5.84
N VAL A 324 4.69 0.25 -5.20
CA VAL A 324 4.35 1.60 -5.71
C VAL A 324 5.60 2.47 -5.79
N PHE A 325 6.49 2.41 -4.79
CA PHE A 325 7.77 3.12 -4.81
C PHE A 325 8.65 2.66 -5.99
N GLU A 326 8.73 1.35 -6.28
CA GLU A 326 9.49 0.83 -7.41
C GLU A 326 9.01 1.41 -8.75
N LEU A 327 7.70 1.60 -8.92
CA LEU A 327 7.10 2.25 -10.11
C LEU A 327 7.46 3.73 -10.23
N LEU A 328 7.55 4.44 -9.10
CA LEU A 328 7.72 5.89 -9.10
C LEU A 328 9.18 6.36 -9.02
N LYS A 329 10.10 5.55 -8.46
CA LYS A 329 11.47 5.97 -8.12
C LYS A 329 12.31 6.51 -9.29
N ASN A 330 11.98 6.10 -10.52
CA ASN A 330 12.70 6.50 -11.74
C ASN A 330 11.96 7.57 -12.57
N ARG A 331 10.81 8.05 -12.11
CA ARG A 331 10.05 9.08 -12.82
C ARG A 331 10.79 10.42 -12.79
N GLU A 332 10.70 11.15 -13.90
CA GLU A 332 11.35 12.45 -14.06
C GLU A 332 10.94 13.46 -12.99
N ASP A 333 9.66 13.44 -12.59
CA ASP A 333 9.09 14.34 -11.55
C ASP A 333 9.87 14.30 -10.23
N PHE A 334 10.60 13.21 -9.94
CA PHE A 334 11.36 13.03 -8.70
C PHE A 334 12.87 13.15 -8.86
N LYS A 335 13.38 13.20 -10.12
CA LYS A 335 14.82 13.26 -10.37
C LYS A 335 15.45 14.58 -9.92
N ASP A 336 14.73 15.67 -10.09
CA ASP A 336 15.23 17.03 -9.93
C ASP A 336 14.64 17.80 -8.75
N SER A 337 14.02 17.10 -7.77
CA SER A 337 13.44 17.78 -6.61
C SER A 337 14.51 18.38 -5.71
N SER A 338 14.59 19.71 -5.67
CA SER A 338 15.43 20.44 -4.72
C SER A 338 15.10 20.06 -3.26
N PRO A 339 16.10 20.02 -2.36
CA PRO A 339 15.85 19.86 -0.94
C PRO A 339 15.13 21.05 -0.31
N VAL A 340 15.36 22.25 -0.84
CA VAL A 340 14.80 23.52 -0.34
C VAL A 340 14.41 24.44 -1.50
N ASP A 341 13.59 25.44 -1.19
CA ASP A 341 13.18 26.45 -2.19
C ASP A 341 14.27 27.52 -2.36
N ILE A 342 14.93 27.90 -1.26
CA ILE A 342 15.93 28.95 -1.22
C ILE A 342 17.18 28.50 -0.44
N TYR A 343 18.36 28.87 -0.95
CA TYR A 343 19.61 28.73 -0.22
C TYR A 343 20.23 30.11 0.05
N ILE A 344 20.50 30.45 1.31
CA ILE A 344 21.11 31.74 1.67
C ILE A 344 22.61 31.51 1.86
N ILE A 345 23.42 32.37 1.23
CA ILE A 345 24.88 32.38 1.32
C ILE A 345 25.31 33.65 2.09
N PRO A 346 25.65 33.54 3.38
CA PRO A 346 26.17 34.66 4.16
C PRO A 346 27.55 35.11 3.67
N MET A 347 27.75 36.41 3.54
CA MET A 347 29.04 37.03 3.26
C MET A 347 29.45 37.89 4.46
N GLY A 348 29.78 37.23 5.59
CA GLY A 348 30.07 37.91 6.85
C GLY A 348 28.83 38.24 7.71
N THR A 349 27.65 37.96 7.25
CA THR A 349 26.35 38.38 7.82
C THR A 349 25.56 37.19 8.42
N ASN A 350 26.21 36.31 9.17
CA ASN A 350 25.65 35.06 9.66
C ASN A 350 24.37 35.24 10.50
N ILE A 351 24.35 36.27 11.38
CA ILE A 351 23.19 36.53 12.25
C ILE A 351 22.01 37.05 11.44
N GLU A 352 22.25 37.98 10.56
CA GLU A 352 21.24 38.61 9.71
C GLU A 352 20.68 37.58 8.71
N SER A 353 21.53 36.75 8.14
CA SER A 353 21.13 35.64 7.26
C SER A 353 20.23 34.64 7.98
N LEU A 354 20.55 34.29 9.23
CA LEU A 354 19.72 33.40 10.04
C LEU A 354 18.36 34.04 10.38
N LYS A 355 18.34 35.35 10.69
CA LYS A 355 17.09 36.09 10.93
C LYS A 355 16.22 36.12 9.66
N LEU A 356 16.83 36.40 8.48
CA LEU A 356 16.11 36.37 7.21
C LEU A 356 15.54 34.99 6.91
N ALA A 357 16.34 33.93 7.08
CA ALA A 357 15.88 32.55 6.88
C ALA A 357 14.66 32.21 7.77
N ASN A 358 14.67 32.63 9.04
CA ASN A 358 13.56 32.38 9.94
C ASN A 358 12.28 33.12 9.50
N LYS A 359 12.38 34.39 9.09
CA LYS A 359 11.25 35.13 8.54
C LYS A 359 10.65 34.50 7.29
N LEU A 360 11.50 33.97 6.38
CA LEU A 360 11.04 33.25 5.19
C LEU A 360 10.39 31.90 5.57
N ARG A 361 10.91 31.20 6.56
CA ARG A 361 10.30 29.95 7.09
C ARG A 361 8.93 30.19 7.72
N GLU A 362 8.71 31.34 8.40
CA GLU A 362 7.39 31.75 8.91
C GLU A 362 6.35 31.91 7.79
N LEU A 363 6.79 32.14 6.55
CA LEU A 363 5.95 32.16 5.36
C LEU A 363 5.76 30.78 4.70
N ASN A 364 6.21 29.70 5.36
CA ASN A 364 6.24 28.30 4.86
C ASN A 364 7.17 28.09 3.65
N ILE A 365 8.22 28.89 3.51
CA ILE A 365 9.26 28.72 2.49
C ILE A 365 10.37 27.83 3.09
N LYS A 366 10.80 26.82 2.33
CA LYS A 366 11.90 25.93 2.77
C LYS A 366 13.24 26.60 2.48
N VAL A 367 13.95 26.99 3.54
CA VAL A 367 15.20 27.72 3.45
C VAL A 367 16.32 26.97 4.16
N ASP A 368 17.46 26.82 3.48
CA ASP A 368 18.74 26.37 4.07
C ASP A 368 19.82 27.46 3.92
N LEU A 369 20.91 27.33 4.68
CA LEU A 369 22.00 28.30 4.73
C LEU A 369 23.34 27.62 4.57
N GLU A 370 24.29 28.34 3.96
CA GLU A 370 25.70 27.98 4.00
C GLU A 370 26.28 28.27 5.41
N MET A 371 26.60 27.21 6.14
CA MET A 371 27.08 27.31 7.52
C MET A 371 28.59 27.03 7.69
N ASN A 372 29.27 26.58 6.61
CA ASN A 372 30.67 26.16 6.67
C ASN A 372 31.65 27.24 6.14
N ASN A 373 31.17 28.46 5.89
CA ASN A 373 31.97 29.56 5.34
C ASN A 373 32.70 29.17 4.03
N LYS A 374 32.05 28.38 3.17
CA LYS A 374 32.60 28.04 1.86
C LYS A 374 32.75 29.27 0.98
N LYS A 375 33.73 29.24 0.06
CA LYS A 375 33.84 30.29 -0.97
C LYS A 375 32.56 30.32 -1.79
N LEU A 376 32.08 31.53 -2.15
CA LEU A 376 30.84 31.77 -2.90
C LEU A 376 30.69 30.82 -4.11
N LYS A 377 31.75 30.65 -4.91
CA LYS A 377 31.74 29.76 -6.06
C LYS A 377 31.34 28.31 -5.67
N LYS A 378 31.91 27.79 -4.57
CA LYS A 378 31.59 26.41 -4.11
C LYS A 378 30.16 26.27 -3.61
N SER A 379 29.60 27.31 -3.00
CA SER A 379 28.21 27.33 -2.55
C SER A 379 27.24 27.40 -3.73
N LEU A 380 27.57 28.20 -4.77
CA LEU A 380 26.79 28.23 -6.01
C LEU A 380 26.87 26.92 -6.79
N ASP A 381 28.07 26.30 -6.86
CA ASP A 381 28.22 24.95 -7.46
C ASP A 381 27.39 23.89 -6.73
N PHE A 382 27.30 23.96 -5.39
CA PHE A 382 26.45 23.12 -4.58
C PHE A 382 24.97 23.35 -4.91
N CYS A 383 24.52 24.61 -4.99
CA CYS A 383 23.14 24.94 -5.34
C CYS A 383 22.74 24.36 -6.70
N ASN A 384 23.64 24.51 -7.72
CA ASN A 384 23.41 23.92 -9.04
C ASN A 384 23.32 22.38 -9.00
N LYS A 385 24.23 21.72 -8.25
CA LYS A 385 24.24 20.26 -8.14
C LYS A 385 22.99 19.71 -7.46
N GLU A 386 22.46 20.42 -6.47
CA GLU A 386 21.26 20.03 -5.71
C GLU A 386 19.97 20.61 -6.34
N ASN A 387 20.05 21.22 -7.52
CA ASN A 387 18.93 21.84 -8.24
C ASN A 387 18.12 22.84 -7.39
N ILE A 388 18.81 23.60 -6.53
CA ILE A 388 18.17 24.62 -5.69
C ILE A 388 17.74 25.79 -6.59
N PRO A 389 16.43 26.09 -6.66
CA PRO A 389 15.93 27.03 -7.66
C PRO A 389 16.31 28.48 -7.35
N TYR A 390 16.39 28.86 -6.08
CA TYR A 390 16.67 30.24 -5.71
C TYR A 390 17.82 30.37 -4.73
N VAL A 391 18.63 31.41 -4.90
CA VAL A 391 19.76 31.75 -4.03
C VAL A 391 19.68 33.21 -3.60
N ILE A 392 19.98 33.43 -2.30
CA ILE A 392 20.20 34.79 -1.75
C ILE A 392 21.65 34.84 -1.30
N ILE A 393 22.40 35.85 -1.82
CA ILE A 393 23.73 36.19 -1.32
C ILE A 393 23.53 37.40 -0.41
N LEU A 394 23.89 37.30 0.84
CA LEU A 394 23.65 38.34 1.85
C LEU A 394 24.97 38.88 2.41
N GLY A 395 25.34 40.07 2.01
CA GLY A 395 26.51 40.80 2.49
C GLY A 395 26.14 42.05 3.28
N GLU A 396 27.13 42.83 3.67
CA GLU A 396 26.96 44.09 4.43
C GLU A 396 26.19 45.15 3.64
N ASP A 397 26.35 45.19 2.31
CA ASP A 397 25.64 46.11 1.48
C ASP A 397 24.14 45.85 1.46
N GLU A 398 23.71 44.59 1.36
CA GLU A 398 22.29 44.19 1.43
C GLU A 398 21.68 44.56 2.79
N ILE A 399 22.43 44.39 3.86
CA ILE A 399 21.97 44.76 5.21
C ILE A 399 21.79 46.26 5.33
N THR A 400 22.78 47.04 4.84
CA THR A 400 22.77 48.51 4.90
C THR A 400 21.60 49.08 4.09
N ASN A 401 21.36 48.56 2.89
CA ASN A 401 20.30 48.99 1.99
C ASN A 401 18.91 48.44 2.37
N GLN A 402 18.82 47.54 3.35
CA GLN A 402 17.59 46.87 3.76
C GLN A 402 16.88 46.14 2.63
N GLU A 403 17.65 45.60 1.69
CA GLU A 403 17.15 44.80 0.56
C GLU A 403 18.12 43.67 0.22
N PHE A 404 17.64 42.65 -0.50
CA PHE A 404 18.45 41.56 -1.01
C PHE A 404 18.03 41.17 -2.42
N LYS A 405 18.91 40.48 -3.11
CA LYS A 405 18.62 39.92 -4.43
C LYS A 405 18.24 38.47 -4.29
N LEU A 406 17.03 38.12 -4.77
CA LEU A 406 16.59 36.74 -5.00
C LEU A 406 17.02 36.36 -6.40
N LYS A 407 18.01 35.47 -6.49
CA LYS A 407 18.54 34.98 -7.77
C LYS A 407 17.84 33.68 -8.15
N ASP A 408 17.16 33.71 -9.30
CA ASP A 408 16.65 32.54 -9.98
C ASP A 408 17.81 31.77 -10.64
N MET A 409 18.09 30.57 -10.24
CA MET A 409 19.20 29.76 -10.76
C MET A 409 18.88 29.12 -12.11
N ILE A 410 17.59 28.96 -12.44
CA ILE A 410 17.11 28.37 -13.70
C ILE A 410 17.14 29.46 -14.82
N ASN A 411 16.44 30.57 -14.59
CA ASN A 411 16.27 31.63 -15.57
C ASN A 411 17.43 32.64 -15.54
N LYS A 412 18.28 32.61 -14.52
CA LYS A 412 19.41 33.52 -14.27
C LYS A 412 18.98 34.99 -14.10
N GLU A 413 17.76 35.19 -13.63
CA GLU A 413 17.20 36.49 -13.30
C GLU A 413 17.44 36.81 -11.82
N GLU A 414 17.54 38.14 -11.53
CA GLU A 414 17.69 38.65 -10.16
C GLU A 414 16.56 39.61 -9.85
N THR A 415 15.84 39.40 -8.77
CA THR A 415 14.77 40.28 -8.28
C THR A 415 15.20 40.93 -6.97
N ILE A 416 15.18 42.23 -6.88
CA ILE A 416 15.47 42.98 -5.65
C ILE A 416 14.22 42.96 -4.76
N ILE A 417 14.38 42.58 -3.50
CA ILE A 417 13.28 42.44 -2.52
C ILE A 417 13.73 43.16 -1.24
N LYS A 418 12.85 43.99 -0.68
CA LYS A 418 13.09 44.63 0.62
C LYS A 418 12.77 43.70 1.78
N PHE A 419 13.49 43.88 2.90
CA PHE A 419 13.28 43.04 4.11
C PHE A 419 11.88 43.15 4.72
N ASN A 420 11.11 44.18 4.39
CA ASN A 420 9.72 44.37 4.82
C ASN A 420 8.69 43.86 3.79
N GLU A 421 9.12 43.33 2.64
CA GLU A 421 8.25 42.90 1.53
C GLU A 421 8.42 41.40 1.22
N LEU A 422 8.70 40.56 2.22
CA LEU A 422 9.02 39.13 2.06
C LEU A 422 7.90 38.29 1.43
N ASN A 423 6.64 38.77 1.46
CA ASN A 423 5.53 38.10 0.78
C ASN A 423 5.74 37.97 -0.73
N ILE A 424 6.49 38.92 -1.35
CA ILE A 424 6.86 38.89 -2.78
C ILE A 424 7.64 37.61 -3.08
N VAL A 425 8.49 37.14 -2.16
CA VAL A 425 9.24 35.89 -2.33
C VAL A 425 8.27 34.74 -2.53
N LYS A 426 7.22 34.65 -1.70
CA LYS A 426 6.20 33.59 -1.80
C LYS A 426 5.44 33.64 -3.12
N GLU A 427 5.16 34.85 -3.64
CA GLU A 427 4.48 35.02 -4.93
C GLU A 427 5.37 34.57 -6.09
N LEU A 428 6.69 34.82 -6.01
CA LEU A 428 7.65 34.37 -7.04
C LEU A 428 7.85 32.85 -7.05
N LEU A 429 7.81 32.22 -5.87
CA LEU A 429 7.96 30.75 -5.75
C LEU A 429 6.71 29.98 -6.24
N ASN A 430 5.54 30.60 -6.26
CA ASN A 430 4.27 29.99 -6.67
C ASN A 430 3.97 30.20 -8.18
N LYS A 431 4.87 30.83 -8.92
CA LYS A 431 4.80 30.96 -10.37
C LYS A 431 5.54 29.83 -11.08
#